data_7891f5c183fdb981efa9147d27128e1c
#
_entry.id   7891f5c183fdb981efa9147d27128e1c
#
_cell.length_a   1.000
_cell.length_b   1.000
_cell.length_c   1.000
_cell.angle_alpha   90.00
_cell.angle_beta   90.00
_cell.angle_gamma   90.00
#
_symmetry.space_group_name_H-M   'P 1'
#
loop_
_entity.id
_entity.type
_entity.pdbx_description
1 polymer ?
#
loop_
_entity_poly.entity_id
_entity_poly.type
_entity_poly.pdbx_seq_one_letter_code
_entity_poly.pdbx_strand_id
1 'polypeptide(L)'
;MIKREYIVAKRVVLEKDVVNSAFALKDAPRQVVLGDFAGGDVEVLTVKKGGHILLDFGRELQGGIVISIQRETLGDGGTFTELPTIRLTFGESVMEALSTVGHKNAGNDHAMRDFIAPTSPLSTQYYGNTGFRFVRIEALDTDMNFSCIQAFNEMEDLPYLGEFECDDERLNEIWRVGAYTVNLNMQEYIWDGIKRDRLVWAGDINPEVNTIAAVFGGADIVNRSLDLLRDQTPSNKWMNTIVTYTMWWVITHRDWYMYTGNIEYLRQQKGYFIEAMENIMNLVDENNEYDPSIHSFVDWSAKDKPQEWPGVRAVTVMSLQAAAEIAEVLGEPELAKKYLESKAKIADHHVDGAEEIKQITAICALSGLMDMEKAADIIEKDGAKGFSTFMGYYAIMVLAKAGRMDKALDIIRQFWGGMLDMGATSFWEDFDIEWLKNAAPITDVVPEGKDDIHGDFGKYCYTQFRHSLCHGWAGNPTAFMSQYVLGIFPVEAGFKKVEIKPSLGNLKYAKGKFPTPYGEICVEHKVVDGKVVTNITAPDEIEIIK
;
A
#
# COMPACT_ATOMS: atom_id res chain seq x y z
N MET A 1 -3.50 -14.11 -11.69
CA MET A 1 -4.10 -13.51 -12.91
C MET A 1 -4.80 -12.22 -12.52
N ILE A 2 -4.68 -11.17 -13.34
CA ILE A 2 -5.44 -9.93 -13.09
C ILE A 2 -6.93 -10.21 -13.33
N LYS A 3 -7.74 -9.90 -12.33
CA LYS A 3 -9.20 -9.95 -12.39
C LYS A 3 -9.75 -8.54 -12.63
N ARG A 4 -10.79 -8.43 -13.45
CA ARG A 4 -11.54 -7.21 -13.65
C ARG A 4 -12.92 -7.33 -12.98
N GLU A 5 -13.20 -6.42 -12.05
CA GLU A 5 -14.50 -6.28 -11.39
C GLU A 5 -15.17 -4.99 -11.89
N TYR A 6 -16.49 -5.02 -12.12
CA TYR A 6 -17.26 -3.84 -12.51
C TYR A 6 -18.03 -3.29 -11.33
N ILE A 7 -18.01 -1.97 -11.17
CA ILE A 7 -18.51 -1.29 -9.99
C ILE A 7 -19.43 -0.16 -10.41
N VAL A 8 -20.66 -0.17 -9.89
CA VAL A 8 -21.63 0.90 -10.05
C VAL A 8 -21.30 2.05 -9.10
N ALA A 9 -21.46 3.29 -9.55
CA ALA A 9 -21.29 4.44 -8.68
C ALA A 9 -22.23 4.37 -7.47
N LYS A 10 -21.73 4.78 -6.33
CA LYS A 10 -22.48 4.80 -5.06
C LYS A 10 -23.25 6.11 -4.88
N ARG A 11 -22.76 7.19 -5.49
CA ARG A 11 -23.29 8.53 -5.29
C ARG A 11 -22.96 9.44 -6.48
N VAL A 12 -23.91 10.30 -6.83
CA VAL A 12 -23.64 11.49 -7.61
C VAL A 12 -23.21 12.59 -6.64
N VAL A 13 -21.98 13.06 -6.76
CA VAL A 13 -21.41 14.10 -5.88
C VAL A 13 -21.83 15.48 -6.32
N LEU A 14 -21.75 15.72 -7.62
CA LEU A 14 -22.01 17.01 -8.24
C LEU A 14 -22.53 16.80 -9.66
N GLU A 15 -23.45 17.65 -10.08
CA GLU A 15 -23.94 17.63 -11.45
C GLU A 15 -24.28 19.06 -11.94
N LYS A 16 -24.13 19.26 -13.24
CA LYS A 16 -24.54 20.49 -13.94
C LYS A 16 -25.09 20.10 -15.32
N ASP A 17 -26.27 20.57 -15.63
CA ASP A 17 -26.95 20.34 -16.92
C ASP A 17 -27.04 18.85 -17.27
N VAL A 18 -27.53 18.06 -16.31
CA VAL A 18 -27.70 16.59 -16.41
C VAL A 18 -29.18 16.24 -16.28
N VAL A 19 -29.64 15.29 -17.08
CA VAL A 19 -31.00 14.71 -17.01
C VAL A 19 -30.90 13.28 -16.59
N ASN A 20 -31.72 12.84 -15.62
CA ASN A 20 -31.81 11.51 -15.10
C ASN A 20 -30.47 10.99 -14.48
N SER A 21 -29.81 11.84 -13.70
CA SER A 21 -28.52 11.51 -13.05
C SER A 21 -28.56 10.26 -12.17
N ALA A 22 -29.72 9.97 -11.56
CA ALA A 22 -29.93 8.76 -10.76
C ALA A 22 -29.70 7.45 -11.54
N PHE A 23 -29.76 7.49 -12.87
CA PHE A 23 -29.45 6.33 -13.71
C PHE A 23 -27.99 5.88 -13.59
N ALA A 24 -27.05 6.79 -13.30
CA ALA A 24 -25.65 6.42 -13.06
C ALA A 24 -25.45 5.50 -11.86
N LEU A 25 -26.45 5.38 -10.97
CA LEU A 25 -26.42 4.53 -9.78
C LEU A 25 -27.07 3.15 -10.00
N LYS A 26 -27.46 2.85 -11.25
CA LYS A 26 -28.08 1.57 -11.61
C LYS A 26 -27.05 0.62 -12.21
N ASP A 27 -27.19 -0.67 -11.91
CA ASP A 27 -26.43 -1.73 -12.59
C ASP A 27 -27.04 -1.98 -13.98
N ALA A 28 -26.64 -1.18 -14.93
CA ALA A 28 -27.09 -1.26 -16.31
C ALA A 28 -26.17 -2.17 -17.15
N PRO A 29 -26.69 -2.85 -18.20
CA PRO A 29 -25.87 -3.67 -19.09
C PRO A 29 -24.76 -2.85 -19.75
N ARG A 30 -23.53 -3.39 -19.75
CA ARG A 30 -22.36 -2.83 -20.46
C ARG A 30 -22.42 -3.14 -21.94
N GLN A 31 -23.57 -2.90 -22.54
CA GLN A 31 -23.86 -3.15 -23.95
C GLN A 31 -24.88 -2.14 -24.43
N VAL A 32 -24.63 -1.61 -25.62
CA VAL A 32 -25.66 -0.79 -26.29
C VAL A 32 -26.89 -1.64 -26.56
N VAL A 33 -28.05 -1.09 -26.27
CA VAL A 33 -29.34 -1.74 -26.47
C VAL A 33 -30.08 -1.12 -27.66
N LEU A 34 -30.69 -1.95 -28.49
CA LEU A 34 -31.37 -1.53 -29.71
C LEU A 34 -32.87 -1.21 -29.49
N GLY A 35 -33.27 -0.83 -28.28
CA GLY A 35 -34.65 -0.50 -27.95
C GLY A 35 -35.28 0.53 -28.88
N ASP A 36 -34.53 1.56 -29.24
CA ASP A 36 -34.98 2.62 -30.14
C ASP A 36 -35.40 2.10 -31.55
N PHE A 37 -34.71 1.05 -32.05
CA PHE A 37 -35.07 0.42 -33.32
C PHE A 37 -36.30 -0.47 -33.22
N ALA A 38 -36.63 -0.93 -32.03
CA ALA A 38 -37.81 -1.77 -31.76
C ALA A 38 -39.01 -0.94 -31.28
N GLY A 39 -38.93 0.39 -31.26
CA GLY A 39 -39.96 1.30 -30.78
C GLY A 39 -40.14 1.32 -29.26
N GLY A 40 -39.12 0.90 -28.50
CA GLY A 40 -39.08 1.00 -27.05
C GLY A 40 -38.18 2.14 -26.60
N ASP A 41 -38.54 2.79 -25.49
CA ASP A 41 -37.69 3.80 -24.86
C ASP A 41 -36.51 3.14 -24.17
N VAL A 42 -35.28 3.59 -24.47
CA VAL A 42 -34.08 3.22 -23.72
C VAL A 42 -33.86 4.24 -22.62
N GLU A 43 -33.83 3.81 -21.37
CA GLU A 43 -33.51 4.69 -20.27
C GLU A 43 -32.02 5.08 -20.34
N VAL A 44 -31.76 6.39 -20.32
CA VAL A 44 -30.42 6.97 -20.41
C VAL A 44 -30.23 8.08 -19.38
N LEU A 45 -28.98 8.30 -19.02
CA LEU A 45 -28.51 9.53 -18.41
C LEU A 45 -28.02 10.44 -19.54
N THR A 46 -28.49 11.69 -19.56
CA THR A 46 -28.05 12.71 -20.54
C THR A 46 -27.22 13.79 -19.86
N VAL A 47 -25.97 13.93 -20.30
CA VAL A 47 -25.16 15.11 -19.96
C VAL A 47 -25.26 16.07 -21.13
N LYS A 48 -25.82 17.27 -20.87
CA LYS A 48 -25.97 18.31 -21.90
C LYS A 48 -24.61 18.88 -22.31
N LYS A 49 -24.50 19.42 -23.50
CA LYS A 49 -23.31 20.14 -23.98
C LYS A 49 -22.83 21.18 -22.95
N GLY A 50 -21.55 21.07 -22.53
CA GLY A 50 -20.96 21.92 -21.49
C GLY A 50 -21.38 21.55 -20.06
N GLY A 51 -22.23 20.54 -19.90
CA GLY A 51 -22.59 19.94 -18.60
C GLY A 51 -21.59 18.90 -18.13
N HIS A 52 -21.73 18.52 -16.88
CA HIS A 52 -20.88 17.48 -16.28
C HIS A 52 -21.56 16.75 -15.12
N ILE A 53 -21.09 15.55 -14.86
CA ILE A 53 -21.44 14.74 -13.68
C ILE A 53 -20.17 14.27 -12.98
N LEU A 54 -20.13 14.31 -11.65
CA LEU A 54 -19.07 13.76 -10.81
C LEU A 54 -19.63 12.58 -10.01
N LEU A 55 -19.04 11.42 -10.19
CA LEU A 55 -19.44 10.16 -9.59
C LEU A 55 -18.45 9.71 -8.52
N ASP A 56 -18.94 9.20 -7.38
CA ASP A 56 -18.19 8.51 -6.33
C ASP A 56 -18.46 7.01 -6.43
N PHE A 57 -17.42 6.19 -6.64
CA PHE A 57 -17.52 4.73 -6.70
C PHE A 57 -17.44 4.07 -5.32
N GLY A 58 -17.30 4.87 -4.26
CA GLY A 58 -17.40 4.42 -2.86
C GLY A 58 -16.12 3.87 -2.27
N ARG A 59 -15.13 3.53 -3.08
CA ARG A 59 -13.80 3.08 -2.66
C ARG A 59 -12.75 3.40 -3.71
N GLU A 60 -11.48 3.39 -3.29
CA GLU A 60 -10.35 3.50 -4.19
C GLU A 60 -10.28 2.31 -5.14
N LEU A 61 -9.90 2.55 -6.40
CA LEU A 61 -9.88 1.56 -7.48
C LEU A 61 -8.63 1.75 -8.34
N GLN A 62 -8.11 0.66 -8.90
CA GLN A 62 -7.11 0.66 -9.97
C GLN A 62 -7.78 0.25 -11.28
N GLY A 63 -7.81 1.14 -12.26
CA GLY A 63 -8.43 0.83 -13.57
C GLY A 63 -9.02 2.07 -14.23
N GLY A 64 -10.31 2.04 -14.57
CA GLY A 64 -10.97 3.13 -15.29
C GLY A 64 -12.48 3.00 -15.29
N ILE A 65 -13.11 3.57 -16.33
CA ILE A 65 -14.57 3.48 -16.52
C ILE A 65 -14.91 2.79 -17.84
N VAL A 66 -16.05 2.11 -17.84
CA VAL A 66 -16.76 1.64 -19.04
C VAL A 66 -18.03 2.45 -19.22
N ILE A 67 -18.23 2.96 -20.42
CA ILE A 67 -19.42 3.70 -20.80
C ILE A 67 -20.05 3.08 -22.04
N SER A 68 -21.39 2.97 -22.04
CA SER A 68 -22.17 2.62 -23.24
C SER A 68 -22.93 3.87 -23.69
N ILE A 69 -22.66 4.30 -24.92
CA ILE A 69 -23.15 5.54 -25.50
C ILE A 69 -24.29 5.19 -26.45
N GLN A 70 -25.47 5.72 -26.17
CA GLN A 70 -26.64 5.62 -27.06
C GLN A 70 -26.55 6.64 -28.19
N ARG A 71 -27.46 6.52 -29.15
CA ARG A 71 -27.52 7.39 -30.29
C ARG A 71 -27.76 8.83 -29.82
N GLU A 72 -26.92 9.72 -30.28
CA GLU A 72 -27.22 11.15 -30.26
C GLU A 72 -28.32 11.46 -31.27
N THR A 73 -29.16 12.42 -30.97
CA THR A 73 -30.12 12.93 -31.94
C THR A 73 -29.37 13.67 -33.04
N LEU A 74 -28.83 12.91 -33.99
CA LEU A 74 -28.39 13.51 -35.25
C LEU A 74 -29.60 13.61 -36.17
N GLY A 75 -29.94 14.82 -36.52
CA GLY A 75 -30.78 15.05 -37.67
C GLY A 75 -30.16 14.33 -38.88
N ASP A 76 -31.00 13.66 -39.66
CA ASP A 76 -30.75 13.29 -41.05
C ASP A 76 -29.76 12.15 -41.41
N GLY A 77 -29.43 11.22 -40.54
CA GLY A 77 -28.79 9.96 -40.94
C GLY A 77 -27.38 10.07 -41.58
N GLY A 78 -26.67 11.15 -41.30
CA GLY A 78 -25.33 11.41 -41.82
C GLY A 78 -24.26 10.50 -41.20
N THR A 79 -23.20 10.22 -41.93
CA THR A 79 -21.96 9.65 -41.40
C THR A 79 -21.28 10.65 -40.48
N PHE A 80 -20.84 10.24 -39.30
CA PHE A 80 -20.02 11.07 -38.42
C PHE A 80 -18.66 11.30 -39.09
N THR A 81 -18.39 12.52 -39.48
CA THR A 81 -17.06 12.94 -39.97
C THR A 81 -16.15 13.35 -38.82
N GLU A 82 -16.76 13.81 -37.71
CA GLU A 82 -16.07 14.16 -36.47
C GLU A 82 -16.81 13.46 -35.32
N LEU A 83 -16.04 12.79 -34.44
CA LEU A 83 -16.60 12.11 -33.27
C LEU A 83 -16.81 13.13 -32.13
N PRO A 84 -17.93 13.05 -31.42
CA PRO A 84 -18.13 13.82 -30.20
C PRO A 84 -17.05 13.54 -29.16
N THR A 85 -16.77 14.51 -28.33
CA THR A 85 -15.73 14.38 -27.29
C THR A 85 -16.30 14.60 -25.90
N ILE A 86 -15.74 13.85 -24.96
CA ILE A 86 -15.94 14.04 -23.52
C ILE A 86 -14.60 14.35 -22.87
N ARG A 87 -14.64 15.09 -21.79
CA ARG A 87 -13.51 15.19 -20.88
C ARG A 87 -13.72 14.24 -19.71
N LEU A 88 -12.72 13.44 -19.40
CA LEU A 88 -12.66 12.55 -18.25
C LEU A 88 -11.61 13.05 -17.29
N THR A 89 -11.99 13.21 -16.02
CA THR A 89 -11.07 13.57 -14.95
C THR A 89 -11.25 12.59 -13.79
N PHE A 90 -10.21 11.80 -13.54
CA PHE A 90 -10.13 10.85 -12.44
C PHE A 90 -9.50 11.52 -11.23
N GLY A 91 -9.88 11.15 -10.02
CA GLY A 91 -9.28 11.63 -8.79
C GLY A 91 -9.47 10.67 -7.63
N GLU A 92 -8.48 10.65 -6.72
CA GLU A 92 -8.58 9.95 -5.44
C GLU A 92 -9.37 10.75 -4.41
N SER A 93 -9.61 12.04 -4.70
CA SER A 93 -10.50 12.91 -3.93
C SER A 93 -11.45 13.68 -4.84
N VAL A 94 -12.56 14.19 -4.28
CA VAL A 94 -13.50 15.06 -4.98
C VAL A 94 -12.80 16.28 -5.55
N MET A 95 -11.94 16.92 -4.77
CA MET A 95 -11.25 18.13 -5.18
C MET A 95 -10.23 17.87 -6.29
N GLU A 96 -9.55 16.71 -6.27
CA GLU A 96 -8.68 16.31 -7.37
C GLU A 96 -9.48 16.07 -8.66
N ALA A 97 -10.61 15.37 -8.59
CA ALA A 97 -11.46 15.11 -9.75
C ALA A 97 -12.09 16.41 -10.34
N LEU A 98 -12.17 17.47 -9.55
CA LEU A 98 -12.58 18.81 -10.00
C LEU A 98 -11.43 19.65 -10.55
N SER A 99 -10.17 19.22 -10.35
CA SER A 99 -8.98 19.96 -10.74
C SER A 99 -8.48 19.56 -12.13
N THR A 100 -7.94 20.54 -12.85
CA THR A 100 -7.25 20.31 -14.13
C THR A 100 -5.76 20.07 -13.90
N VAL A 101 -5.08 19.46 -14.87
CA VAL A 101 -3.62 19.30 -14.86
C VAL A 101 -2.93 20.65 -14.61
N GLY A 102 -1.96 20.66 -13.69
CA GLY A 102 -1.22 21.84 -13.25
C GLY A 102 -1.82 22.57 -12.05
N HIS A 103 -3.11 22.39 -11.73
CA HIS A 103 -3.69 22.99 -10.54
C HIS A 103 -3.30 22.17 -9.29
N LYS A 104 -2.70 22.83 -8.28
CA LYS A 104 -2.25 22.19 -7.03
C LYS A 104 -1.49 20.87 -7.30
N ASN A 105 -0.54 20.90 -8.23
CA ASN A 105 0.28 19.75 -8.62
C ASN A 105 -0.49 18.51 -9.16
N ALA A 106 -1.75 18.67 -9.56
CA ALA A 106 -2.45 17.62 -10.30
C ALA A 106 -1.75 17.34 -11.63
N GLY A 107 -1.38 16.09 -11.90
CA GLY A 107 -0.56 15.72 -13.05
C GLY A 107 -1.10 14.52 -13.84
N ASN A 108 -0.58 14.36 -15.03
CA ASN A 108 -0.75 13.17 -15.88
C ASN A 108 0.56 12.34 -15.96
N ASP A 109 1.47 12.57 -15.04
CA ASP A 109 2.69 11.78 -14.92
C ASP A 109 2.36 10.40 -14.33
N HIS A 110 2.98 9.37 -14.86
CA HIS A 110 2.82 7.95 -14.53
C HIS A 110 1.47 7.33 -14.95
N ALA A 111 0.36 8.09 -14.90
CA ALA A 111 -0.95 7.67 -15.39
C ALA A 111 -1.76 8.86 -15.89
N MET A 112 -2.58 8.64 -16.91
CA MET A 112 -3.46 9.68 -17.47
C MET A 112 -4.72 9.79 -16.61
N ARG A 113 -4.87 10.89 -15.86
CA ARG A 113 -6.05 11.16 -15.04
C ARG A 113 -7.01 12.21 -15.63
N ASP A 114 -6.52 13.10 -16.48
CA ASP A 114 -7.32 14.21 -17.08
C ASP A 114 -7.03 14.29 -18.57
N PHE A 115 -8.01 13.96 -19.40
CA PHE A 115 -7.88 13.94 -20.86
C PHE A 115 -9.22 14.09 -21.58
N ILE A 116 -9.13 14.53 -22.83
CA ILE A 116 -10.27 14.56 -23.76
C ILE A 116 -10.24 13.28 -24.60
N ALA A 117 -11.37 12.58 -24.62
CA ALA A 117 -11.54 11.33 -25.35
C ALA A 117 -12.62 11.46 -26.44
N PRO A 118 -12.35 11.00 -27.67
CA PRO A 118 -13.39 10.85 -28.67
C PRO A 118 -14.34 9.73 -28.26
N THR A 119 -15.61 9.91 -28.58
CA THR A 119 -16.66 8.91 -28.31
C THR A 119 -17.31 8.44 -29.61
N SER A 120 -17.56 7.16 -29.72
CA SER A 120 -18.27 6.60 -30.87
C SER A 120 -19.72 6.30 -30.49
N PRO A 121 -20.70 6.85 -31.21
CA PRO A 121 -22.10 6.52 -30.97
C PRO A 121 -22.40 5.03 -31.12
N LEU A 122 -23.39 4.53 -30.41
CA LEU A 122 -23.83 3.13 -30.42
C LEU A 122 -22.66 2.17 -30.08
N SER A 123 -21.82 2.54 -29.12
CA SER A 123 -20.67 1.74 -28.72
C SER A 123 -20.52 1.64 -27.21
N THR A 124 -19.81 0.60 -26.77
CA THR A 124 -19.31 0.48 -25.40
C THR A 124 -17.80 0.69 -25.42
N GLN A 125 -17.30 1.63 -24.66
CA GLN A 125 -15.91 2.07 -24.65
C GLN A 125 -15.34 2.03 -23.23
N TYR A 126 -14.03 1.79 -23.14
CA TYR A 126 -13.25 1.70 -21.91
C TYR A 126 -12.23 2.82 -21.89
N TYR A 127 -12.17 3.57 -20.78
CA TYR A 127 -11.26 4.70 -20.60
C TYR A 127 -10.58 4.66 -19.25
N GLY A 128 -9.33 5.06 -19.22
CA GLY A 128 -8.52 5.16 -18.01
C GLY A 128 -7.70 3.90 -17.74
N ASN A 129 -6.67 4.07 -16.95
CA ASN A 129 -5.86 3.08 -16.29
C ASN A 129 -5.05 3.82 -15.22
N THR A 130 -5.67 4.11 -14.08
CA THR A 130 -5.09 4.90 -12.99
C THR A 130 -5.73 4.53 -11.65
N GLY A 131 -5.12 4.97 -10.55
CA GLY A 131 -5.75 4.97 -9.24
C GLY A 131 -6.80 6.09 -9.15
N PHE A 132 -7.99 5.77 -8.63
CA PHE A 132 -9.08 6.73 -8.47
C PHE A 132 -10.22 6.19 -7.60
N ARG A 133 -11.00 7.11 -7.07
CA ARG A 133 -12.32 6.84 -6.48
C ARG A 133 -13.42 7.63 -7.16
N PHE A 134 -13.07 8.80 -7.69
CA PHE A 134 -14.00 9.76 -8.26
C PHE A 134 -13.72 9.95 -9.75
N VAL A 135 -14.80 10.09 -10.55
CA VAL A 135 -14.67 10.39 -11.98
C VAL A 135 -15.64 11.50 -12.35
N ARG A 136 -15.12 12.57 -12.96
CA ARG A 136 -15.90 13.61 -13.61
C ARG A 136 -15.98 13.35 -15.10
N ILE A 137 -17.20 13.37 -15.63
CA ILE A 137 -17.49 13.24 -17.06
C ILE A 137 -18.14 14.53 -17.53
N GLU A 138 -17.53 15.19 -18.52
CA GLU A 138 -18.03 16.45 -19.11
C GLU A 138 -18.27 16.25 -20.60
N ALA A 139 -19.45 16.64 -21.10
CA ALA A 139 -19.80 16.62 -22.52
C ALA A 139 -19.33 17.92 -23.18
N LEU A 140 -18.44 17.85 -24.18
CA LEU A 140 -17.83 19.06 -24.74
C LEU A 140 -18.57 19.61 -25.96
N ASP A 141 -18.92 18.77 -26.91
CA ASP A 141 -19.37 19.23 -28.25
C ASP A 141 -20.88 19.16 -28.44
N THR A 142 -21.52 18.17 -27.84
CA THR A 142 -22.93 17.86 -27.98
C THR A 142 -23.51 17.26 -26.71
N ASP A 143 -24.81 17.05 -26.65
CA ASP A 143 -25.47 16.27 -25.59
C ASP A 143 -25.05 14.82 -25.68
N MET A 144 -24.65 14.22 -24.57
CA MET A 144 -24.20 12.83 -24.48
C MET A 144 -25.22 11.97 -23.73
N ASN A 145 -25.65 10.87 -24.37
CA ASN A 145 -26.61 9.91 -23.82
C ASN A 145 -25.90 8.62 -23.42
N PHE A 146 -25.85 8.32 -22.13
CA PHE A 146 -25.21 7.14 -21.57
C PHE A 146 -26.26 6.12 -21.12
N SER A 147 -26.20 4.89 -21.65
CA SER A 147 -27.02 3.75 -21.19
C SER A 147 -26.27 2.87 -20.19
N CYS A 148 -25.00 3.15 -19.91
CA CYS A 148 -24.23 2.55 -18.83
C CYS A 148 -23.05 3.45 -18.49
N ILE A 149 -22.79 3.63 -17.20
CA ILE A 149 -21.53 4.19 -16.66
C ILE A 149 -21.17 3.34 -15.46
N GLN A 150 -20.03 2.62 -15.53
CA GLN A 150 -19.50 1.83 -14.42
C GLN A 150 -17.99 2.02 -14.36
N ALA A 151 -17.41 1.89 -13.18
CA ALA A 151 -15.98 1.70 -13.06
C ALA A 151 -15.60 0.24 -13.31
N PHE A 152 -14.36 0.00 -13.72
CA PHE A 152 -13.73 -1.30 -13.62
C PHE A 152 -12.49 -1.20 -12.73
N ASN A 153 -12.32 -2.22 -11.88
CA ASN A 153 -11.18 -2.38 -10.99
C ASN A 153 -10.38 -3.61 -11.42
N GLU A 154 -9.06 -3.45 -11.49
CA GLU A 154 -8.13 -4.52 -11.86
C GLU A 154 -7.13 -4.76 -10.73
N MET A 155 -6.98 -6.01 -10.32
CA MET A 155 -6.03 -6.44 -9.29
C MET A 155 -5.75 -7.94 -9.42
N GLU A 156 -4.71 -8.43 -8.78
CA GLU A 156 -4.41 -9.87 -8.75
C GLU A 156 -5.59 -10.64 -8.11
N ASP A 157 -6.05 -11.70 -8.78
CA ASP A 157 -7.16 -12.55 -8.31
C ASP A 157 -6.67 -13.55 -7.27
N LEU A 158 -6.57 -13.12 -6.03
CA LEU A 158 -6.17 -13.94 -4.90
C LEU A 158 -7.26 -13.95 -3.82
N PRO A 159 -7.55 -15.10 -3.22
CA PRO A 159 -8.47 -15.18 -2.09
C PRO A 159 -7.84 -14.56 -0.84
N TYR A 160 -8.64 -13.86 -0.06
CA TYR A 160 -8.29 -13.47 1.30
C TYR A 160 -8.36 -14.71 2.19
N LEU A 161 -7.22 -15.26 2.58
CA LEU A 161 -7.09 -16.43 3.45
C LEU A 161 -6.91 -16.02 4.91
N GLY A 162 -6.18 -14.93 5.14
CA GLY A 162 -6.01 -14.34 6.46
C GLY A 162 -7.26 -13.63 6.94
N GLU A 163 -7.47 -13.64 8.26
CA GLU A 163 -8.58 -12.95 8.92
C GLU A 163 -8.10 -12.32 10.22
N PHE A 164 -8.71 -11.20 10.60
CA PHE A 164 -8.51 -10.56 11.89
C PHE A 164 -9.83 -9.96 12.38
N GLU A 165 -10.17 -10.21 13.63
CA GLU A 165 -11.31 -9.62 14.31
C GLU A 165 -10.97 -9.44 15.81
N CYS A 166 -11.32 -8.28 16.37
CA CYS A 166 -11.21 -7.99 17.78
C CYS A 166 -12.43 -7.18 18.27
N ASP A 167 -12.50 -6.84 19.56
CA ASP A 167 -13.59 -6.04 20.15
C ASP A 167 -13.52 -4.54 19.84
N ASP A 168 -12.62 -4.14 18.95
CA ASP A 168 -12.49 -2.77 18.43
C ASP A 168 -12.73 -2.72 16.93
N GLU A 169 -13.91 -2.24 16.52
CA GLU A 169 -14.28 -2.21 15.09
C GLU A 169 -13.38 -1.28 14.27
N ARG A 170 -12.79 -0.24 14.87
CA ARG A 170 -11.83 0.62 14.19
C ARG A 170 -10.56 -0.12 13.77
N LEU A 171 -10.04 -0.98 14.64
CA LEU A 171 -8.89 -1.83 14.30
C LEU A 171 -9.26 -2.88 13.25
N ASN A 172 -10.48 -3.44 13.34
CA ASN A 172 -10.99 -4.36 12.31
C ASN A 172 -11.08 -3.68 10.94
N GLU A 173 -11.56 -2.43 10.90
CA GLU A 173 -11.62 -1.64 9.67
C GLU A 173 -10.21 -1.32 9.13
N ILE A 174 -9.27 -0.90 10.01
CA ILE A 174 -7.89 -0.63 9.63
C ILE A 174 -7.24 -1.87 9.03
N TRP A 175 -7.46 -3.07 9.60
CA TRP A 175 -6.94 -4.31 9.05
C TRP A 175 -7.47 -4.58 7.63
N ARG A 176 -8.80 -4.43 7.43
CA ARG A 176 -9.44 -4.63 6.12
C ARG A 176 -8.95 -3.64 5.07
N VAL A 177 -8.84 -2.36 5.44
CA VAL A 177 -8.38 -1.30 4.53
C VAL A 177 -6.91 -1.48 4.17
N GLY A 178 -6.05 -1.88 5.12
CA GLY A 178 -4.64 -2.17 4.83
C GLY A 178 -4.47 -3.38 3.90
N ALA A 179 -5.23 -4.46 4.12
CA ALA A 179 -5.26 -5.61 3.22
C ALA A 179 -5.71 -5.21 1.80
N TYR A 180 -6.75 -4.38 1.68
CA TYR A 180 -7.25 -3.87 0.41
C TYR A 180 -6.23 -2.93 -0.27
N THR A 181 -5.56 -2.08 0.49
CA THR A 181 -4.50 -1.20 -0.03
C THR A 181 -3.41 -1.99 -0.73
N VAL A 182 -2.89 -3.03 -0.07
CA VAL A 182 -1.86 -3.89 -0.66
C VAL A 182 -2.40 -4.66 -1.86
N ASN A 183 -3.63 -5.20 -1.79
CA ASN A 183 -4.23 -5.91 -2.93
C ASN A 183 -4.39 -5.03 -4.17
N LEU A 184 -4.74 -3.74 -4.04
CA LEU A 184 -4.81 -2.81 -5.17
C LEU A 184 -3.45 -2.61 -5.84
N ASN A 185 -2.35 -2.68 -5.07
CA ASN A 185 -0.98 -2.55 -5.60
C ASN A 185 -0.43 -3.87 -6.17
N MET A 186 -1.12 -5.01 -5.97
CA MET A 186 -0.79 -6.29 -6.58
C MET A 186 -1.33 -6.36 -8.00
N GLN A 187 -0.50 -5.92 -8.95
CA GLN A 187 -0.79 -5.88 -10.38
C GLN A 187 0.00 -6.98 -11.11
N GLU A 188 0.59 -6.73 -12.25
CA GLU A 188 1.55 -7.69 -12.86
C GLU A 188 2.75 -7.93 -11.94
N TYR A 189 3.15 -6.88 -11.24
CA TYR A 189 4.12 -6.86 -10.15
C TYR A 189 3.53 -6.13 -8.95
N ILE A 190 4.20 -6.16 -7.83
CA ILE A 190 3.85 -5.33 -6.67
C ILE A 190 4.29 -3.89 -6.98
N TRP A 191 3.33 -2.98 -7.08
CA TRP A 191 3.60 -1.56 -7.26
C TRP A 191 3.60 -0.84 -5.92
N ASP A 192 4.38 0.22 -5.82
CA ASP A 192 4.35 1.15 -4.70
C ASP A 192 3.00 1.85 -4.54
N GLY A 193 2.43 2.33 -5.66
CA GLY A 193 1.16 3.06 -5.71
C GLY A 193 0.43 2.87 -7.02
N ILE A 194 -0.90 3.04 -7.02
CA ILE A 194 -1.74 2.82 -8.22
C ILE A 194 -1.98 4.09 -9.06
N LYS A 195 -1.82 5.27 -8.47
CA LYS A 195 -1.95 6.54 -9.21
C LYS A 195 -0.62 6.98 -9.79
N ARG A 196 0.45 6.93 -8.97
CA ARG A 196 1.75 7.48 -9.30
C ARG A 196 2.86 6.47 -9.03
N ASP A 197 3.98 6.68 -9.65
CA ASP A 197 5.13 5.83 -9.85
C ASP A 197 4.73 4.50 -10.52
N ARG A 198 3.91 3.65 -9.91
CA ARG A 198 3.45 2.37 -10.48
C ARG A 198 4.65 1.48 -10.83
N LEU A 199 5.64 1.50 -9.95
CA LEU A 199 6.93 0.83 -10.10
C LEU A 199 7.15 -0.17 -8.97
N VAL A 200 8.15 -1.03 -9.17
CA VAL A 200 8.61 -1.96 -8.14
C VAL A 200 9.75 -1.31 -7.37
N TRP A 201 9.50 -0.88 -6.15
CA TRP A 201 10.48 -0.26 -5.26
C TRP A 201 10.91 -1.25 -4.17
N ALA A 202 12.20 -1.61 -4.13
CA ALA A 202 12.71 -2.67 -3.25
C ALA A 202 12.54 -2.39 -1.75
N GLY A 203 12.50 -1.11 -1.35
CA GLY A 203 12.24 -0.70 0.03
C GLY A 203 10.79 -0.87 0.43
N ASP A 204 9.87 -0.52 -0.48
CA ASP A 204 8.42 -0.55 -0.28
C ASP A 204 7.89 -1.99 -0.16
N ILE A 205 8.49 -2.92 -0.89
CA ILE A 205 8.07 -4.33 -0.92
C ILE A 205 8.11 -5.00 0.46
N ASN A 206 9.03 -4.65 1.38
CA ASN A 206 9.13 -5.38 2.65
C ASN A 206 7.86 -5.34 3.49
N PRO A 207 7.25 -4.17 3.83
CA PRO A 207 5.98 -4.13 4.55
C PRO A 207 4.81 -4.72 3.74
N GLU A 208 4.85 -4.62 2.40
CA GLU A 208 3.82 -5.21 1.55
C GLU A 208 3.88 -6.74 1.59
N VAL A 209 5.06 -7.34 1.48
CA VAL A 209 5.26 -8.80 1.57
C VAL A 209 4.80 -9.36 2.90
N ASN A 210 5.04 -8.65 4.01
CA ASN A 210 4.51 -9.05 5.32
C ASN A 210 2.98 -9.06 5.33
N THR A 211 2.34 -8.06 4.70
CA THR A 211 0.88 -8.01 4.56
C THR A 211 0.37 -9.09 3.60
N ILE A 212 1.05 -9.31 2.46
CA ILE A 212 0.72 -10.38 1.51
C ILE A 212 0.77 -11.75 2.20
N ALA A 213 1.82 -12.03 2.96
CA ALA A 213 1.94 -13.28 3.72
C ALA A 213 0.80 -13.47 4.71
N ALA A 214 0.42 -12.40 5.43
CA ALA A 214 -0.64 -12.44 6.43
C ALA A 214 -2.04 -12.60 5.85
N VAL A 215 -2.29 -12.10 4.63
CA VAL A 215 -3.63 -12.07 4.01
C VAL A 215 -3.80 -13.14 2.93
N PHE A 216 -2.81 -13.31 2.05
CA PHE A 216 -2.91 -14.14 0.85
C PHE A 216 -2.03 -15.41 0.92
N GLY A 217 -1.09 -15.47 1.88
CA GLY A 217 -0.13 -16.57 1.97
C GLY A 217 0.95 -16.51 0.89
N GLY A 218 1.30 -17.67 0.34
CA GLY A 218 2.34 -17.79 -0.69
C GLY A 218 1.88 -17.30 -2.06
N ALA A 219 2.10 -16.05 -2.39
CA ALA A 219 1.72 -15.43 -3.66
C ALA A 219 2.91 -15.28 -4.61
N ASP A 220 2.81 -15.82 -5.83
CA ASP A 220 3.89 -15.82 -6.84
C ASP A 220 4.30 -14.41 -7.29
N ILE A 221 3.43 -13.43 -7.16
CA ILE A 221 3.72 -12.02 -7.48
C ILE A 221 4.93 -11.48 -6.69
N VAL A 222 5.16 -11.98 -5.46
CA VAL A 222 6.33 -11.60 -4.66
C VAL A 222 7.60 -12.05 -5.36
N ASN A 223 7.66 -13.32 -5.79
CA ASN A 223 8.82 -13.84 -6.52
C ASN A 223 9.07 -13.06 -7.80
N ARG A 224 8.01 -12.80 -8.59
CA ARG A 224 8.12 -12.03 -9.85
C ARG A 224 8.68 -10.63 -9.60
N SER A 225 8.25 -9.95 -8.54
CA SER A 225 8.68 -8.59 -8.22
C SER A 225 10.14 -8.55 -7.75
N LEU A 226 10.54 -9.50 -6.92
CA LEU A 226 11.92 -9.61 -6.46
C LEU A 226 12.88 -10.00 -7.59
N ASP A 227 12.43 -10.88 -8.50
CA ASP A 227 13.19 -11.27 -9.71
C ASP A 227 13.33 -10.09 -10.67
N LEU A 228 12.27 -9.29 -10.88
CA LEU A 228 12.34 -8.09 -11.73
C LEU A 228 13.42 -7.12 -11.21
N LEU A 229 13.47 -6.87 -9.91
CA LEU A 229 14.49 -6.01 -9.30
C LEU A 229 15.90 -6.54 -9.52
N ARG A 230 16.11 -7.85 -9.34
CA ARG A 230 17.38 -8.52 -9.62
C ARG A 230 17.77 -8.41 -11.10
N ASP A 231 16.85 -8.74 -11.99
CA ASP A 231 17.14 -8.84 -13.44
C ASP A 231 17.38 -7.47 -14.09
N GLN A 232 16.79 -6.41 -13.53
CA GLN A 232 16.99 -5.03 -14.01
C GLN A 232 18.23 -4.36 -13.41
N THR A 233 18.81 -4.88 -12.33
CA THR A 233 19.90 -4.23 -11.61
C THR A 233 21.16 -5.09 -11.68
N PRO A 234 22.23 -4.63 -12.36
CA PRO A 234 23.53 -5.30 -12.26
C PRO A 234 23.98 -5.42 -10.80
N SER A 235 24.55 -6.56 -10.41
CA SER A 235 24.90 -6.87 -9.02
C SER A 235 25.86 -5.87 -8.36
N ASN A 236 26.64 -5.13 -9.17
CA ASN A 236 27.51 -4.04 -8.72
C ASN A 236 26.84 -2.66 -8.71
N LYS A 237 25.54 -2.60 -8.80
CA LYS A 237 24.72 -1.39 -8.69
C LYS A 237 23.67 -1.54 -7.59
N TRP A 238 23.09 -0.41 -7.21
CA TRP A 238 22.05 -0.35 -6.18
C TRP A 238 20.66 -0.44 -6.82
N MET A 239 19.79 -1.28 -6.27
CA MET A 239 18.40 -1.38 -6.72
C MET A 239 17.71 -0.03 -6.58
N ASN A 240 16.96 0.36 -7.59
CA ASN A 240 16.32 1.67 -7.70
C ASN A 240 17.30 2.85 -7.47
N THR A 241 18.61 2.65 -7.67
CA THR A 241 19.72 3.59 -7.39
C THR A 241 19.92 3.96 -5.93
N ILE A 242 19.26 3.30 -5.00
CA ILE A 242 19.25 3.58 -3.56
C ILE A 242 19.92 2.44 -2.80
N VAL A 243 20.96 2.75 -2.02
CA VAL A 243 21.76 1.70 -1.35
C VAL A 243 20.94 0.86 -0.37
N THR A 244 20.08 1.47 0.42
CA THR A 244 19.22 0.75 1.38
C THR A 244 18.19 -0.16 0.70
N TYR A 245 17.83 0.10 -0.56
CA TYR A 245 16.87 -0.72 -1.29
C TYR A 245 17.42 -2.09 -1.67
N THR A 246 18.72 -2.18 -1.99
CA THR A 246 19.39 -3.49 -2.13
C THR A 246 19.43 -4.26 -0.79
N MET A 247 19.59 -3.56 0.32
CA MET A 247 19.55 -4.17 1.66
C MET A 247 18.13 -4.68 1.99
N TRP A 248 17.09 -3.91 1.66
CA TRP A 248 15.69 -4.33 1.83
C TRP A 248 15.35 -5.54 0.97
N TRP A 249 15.89 -5.65 -0.24
CA TRP A 249 15.74 -6.83 -1.08
C TRP A 249 16.27 -8.10 -0.38
N VAL A 250 17.43 -8.01 0.28
CA VAL A 250 18.01 -9.11 1.08
C VAL A 250 17.13 -9.46 2.27
N ILE A 251 16.69 -8.45 3.04
CA ILE A 251 15.81 -8.63 4.21
C ILE A 251 14.50 -9.30 3.78
N THR A 252 13.90 -8.83 2.68
CA THR A 252 12.65 -9.36 2.15
C THR A 252 12.78 -10.82 1.71
N HIS A 253 13.89 -11.22 1.11
CA HIS A 253 14.14 -12.63 0.78
C HIS A 253 14.19 -13.53 2.01
N ARG A 254 14.81 -13.08 3.10
CA ARG A 254 14.82 -13.80 4.36
C ARG A 254 13.40 -13.92 4.92
N ASP A 255 12.64 -12.84 4.97
CA ASP A 255 11.27 -12.83 5.49
C ASP A 255 10.36 -13.73 4.65
N TRP A 256 10.43 -13.60 3.32
CA TRP A 256 9.65 -14.42 2.41
C TRP A 256 9.99 -15.92 2.50
N TYR A 257 11.27 -16.24 2.70
CA TYR A 257 11.67 -17.63 2.97
C TYR A 257 11.08 -18.14 4.28
N MET A 258 11.05 -17.34 5.34
CA MET A 258 10.43 -17.72 6.61
C MET A 258 8.94 -18.03 6.45
N TYR A 259 8.23 -17.29 5.60
CA TYR A 259 6.81 -17.54 5.33
C TYR A 259 6.57 -18.74 4.43
N THR A 260 7.38 -18.94 3.41
CA THR A 260 7.09 -19.94 2.36
C THR A 260 7.86 -21.24 2.52
N GLY A 261 9.04 -21.22 3.13
CA GLY A 261 9.97 -22.37 3.18
C GLY A 261 10.55 -22.75 1.81
N ASN A 262 10.40 -21.90 0.79
CA ASN A 262 10.81 -22.22 -0.58
C ASN A 262 12.33 -22.07 -0.77
N ILE A 263 13.07 -23.09 -0.39
CA ILE A 263 14.54 -23.13 -0.53
C ILE A 263 15.00 -23.10 -2.00
N GLU A 264 14.20 -23.64 -2.93
CA GLU A 264 14.59 -23.68 -4.35
C GLU A 264 14.58 -22.28 -4.95
N TYR A 265 13.60 -21.46 -4.58
CA TYR A 265 13.58 -20.04 -4.97
C TYR A 265 14.80 -19.30 -4.40
N LEU A 266 15.11 -19.52 -3.14
CA LEU A 266 16.29 -18.90 -2.51
C LEU A 266 17.61 -19.32 -3.17
N ARG A 267 17.75 -20.60 -3.58
CA ARG A 267 18.90 -21.09 -4.34
C ARG A 267 19.07 -20.41 -5.70
N GLN A 268 17.98 -20.05 -6.37
CA GLN A 268 18.03 -19.33 -7.63
C GLN A 268 18.63 -17.92 -7.48
N GLN A 269 18.49 -17.31 -6.30
CA GLN A 269 19.01 -15.98 -6.00
C GLN A 269 20.50 -15.97 -5.62
N LYS A 270 21.08 -17.14 -5.27
CA LYS A 270 22.38 -17.27 -4.61
C LYS A 270 23.51 -16.48 -5.30
N GLY A 271 23.65 -16.60 -6.61
CA GLY A 271 24.75 -15.94 -7.34
C GLY A 271 24.71 -14.43 -7.20
N TYR A 272 23.57 -13.83 -7.56
CA TYR A 272 23.35 -12.39 -7.45
C TYR A 272 23.45 -11.91 -5.99
N PHE A 273 22.86 -12.66 -5.06
CA PHE A 273 22.89 -12.38 -3.63
C PHE A 273 24.32 -12.23 -3.08
N ILE A 274 25.24 -13.16 -3.41
CA ILE A 274 26.62 -13.11 -2.95
C ILE A 274 27.31 -11.83 -3.46
N GLU A 275 27.15 -11.50 -4.75
CA GLU A 275 27.75 -10.30 -5.33
C GLU A 275 27.17 -9.00 -4.75
N ALA A 276 25.87 -8.93 -4.53
CA ALA A 276 25.21 -7.78 -3.88
C ALA A 276 25.70 -7.59 -2.44
N MET A 277 25.90 -8.69 -1.70
CA MET A 277 26.42 -8.62 -0.34
C MET A 277 27.89 -8.13 -0.27
N GLU A 278 28.72 -8.45 -1.27
CA GLU A 278 30.07 -7.86 -1.34
C GLU A 278 30.01 -6.34 -1.46
N ASN A 279 29.08 -5.79 -2.25
CA ASN A 279 28.90 -4.34 -2.35
C ASN A 279 28.42 -3.75 -1.02
N ILE A 280 27.49 -4.38 -0.33
CA ILE A 280 26.99 -3.92 0.97
C ILE A 280 28.10 -3.91 2.03
N MET A 281 28.94 -4.94 2.09
CA MET A 281 30.06 -4.98 3.04
C MET A 281 31.11 -3.90 2.77
N ASN A 282 31.27 -3.47 1.53
CA ASN A 282 32.22 -2.44 1.11
C ASN A 282 31.68 -1.00 1.19
N LEU A 283 30.49 -0.81 1.78
CA LEU A 283 29.89 0.53 1.93
C LEU A 283 30.61 1.43 2.93
N VAL A 284 31.35 0.86 3.86
CA VAL A 284 32.11 1.61 4.85
C VAL A 284 33.60 1.52 4.56
N ASP A 285 34.30 2.60 4.84
CA ASP A 285 35.75 2.65 4.74
C ASP A 285 36.47 1.90 5.89
N GLU A 286 37.80 2.05 5.96
CA GLU A 286 38.62 1.47 7.03
C GLU A 286 38.28 2.02 8.43
N ASN A 287 37.76 3.24 8.50
CA ASN A 287 37.32 3.91 9.72
C ASN A 287 35.86 3.61 10.09
N ASN A 288 35.20 2.73 9.33
CA ASN A 288 33.78 2.38 9.50
C ASN A 288 32.81 3.55 9.18
N GLU A 289 33.21 4.47 8.28
CA GLU A 289 32.42 5.60 7.84
C GLU A 289 31.84 5.39 6.44
N TYR A 290 30.63 5.91 6.20
CA TYR A 290 29.98 5.90 4.89
C TYR A 290 30.45 7.10 4.05
N ASP A 291 30.57 6.90 2.73
CA ASP A 291 30.73 8.00 1.80
C ASP A 291 29.41 8.83 1.76
N PRO A 292 29.45 10.11 2.17
CA PRO A 292 28.24 10.94 2.22
C PRO A 292 27.66 11.28 0.84
N SER A 293 28.34 10.97 -0.25
CA SER A 293 27.83 11.15 -1.62
C SER A 293 26.92 10.00 -2.08
N ILE A 294 26.83 8.90 -1.33
CA ILE A 294 25.99 7.75 -1.67
C ILE A 294 24.52 8.14 -1.56
N HIS A 295 23.75 7.83 -2.60
CA HIS A 295 22.31 8.02 -2.58
C HIS A 295 21.65 6.98 -1.67
N SER A 296 21.17 7.42 -0.53
CA SER A 296 20.48 6.63 0.48
C SER A 296 19.03 7.10 0.65
N PHE A 297 18.21 6.24 1.20
CA PHE A 297 16.86 6.56 1.64
C PHE A 297 16.44 5.59 2.74
N VAL A 298 16.05 6.10 3.89
CA VAL A 298 15.48 5.31 4.99
C VAL A 298 14.02 5.68 5.20
N ASP A 299 13.76 6.98 5.33
CA ASP A 299 12.42 7.54 5.44
C ASP A 299 12.48 9.03 5.08
N TRP A 300 11.42 9.56 4.51
CA TRP A 300 11.36 10.98 4.13
C TRP A 300 11.62 11.93 5.29
N SER A 301 11.25 11.56 6.50
CA SER A 301 11.50 12.37 7.70
C SER A 301 12.98 12.60 7.99
N ALA A 302 13.85 11.70 7.54
CA ALA A 302 15.29 11.74 7.73
C ALA A 302 16.08 12.11 6.47
N LYS A 303 15.44 12.09 5.29
CA LYS A 303 16.10 12.31 4.00
C LYS A 303 16.89 13.62 3.95
N ASP A 304 18.12 13.54 3.48
CA ASP A 304 19.09 14.64 3.37
C ASP A 304 19.45 15.31 4.71
N LYS A 305 19.25 14.62 5.83
CA LYS A 305 19.62 15.06 7.17
C LYS A 305 20.72 14.17 7.77
N PRO A 306 21.52 14.66 8.72
CA PRO A 306 22.52 13.83 9.41
C PRO A 306 21.93 12.58 10.07
N GLN A 307 20.67 12.66 10.51
CA GLN A 307 19.92 11.57 11.15
C GLN A 307 19.63 10.40 10.22
N GLU A 308 19.78 10.55 8.90
CA GLU A 308 19.61 9.46 7.94
C GLU A 308 20.70 8.38 8.11
N TRP A 309 21.95 8.76 8.43
CA TRP A 309 23.08 7.83 8.51
C TRP A 309 22.98 6.77 9.60
N PRO A 310 22.54 7.08 10.84
CA PRO A 310 22.15 6.06 11.81
C PRO A 310 21.17 5.04 11.26
N GLY A 311 20.19 5.50 10.49
CA GLY A 311 19.19 4.62 9.84
C GLY A 311 19.81 3.75 8.74
N VAL A 312 20.69 4.30 7.90
CA VAL A 312 21.44 3.52 6.89
C VAL A 312 22.25 2.42 7.57
N ARG A 313 22.96 2.74 8.66
CA ARG A 313 23.73 1.80 9.46
C ARG A 313 22.83 0.68 10.02
N ALA A 314 21.68 1.05 10.55
CA ALA A 314 20.72 0.11 11.08
C ALA A 314 20.22 -0.89 10.02
N VAL A 315 19.83 -0.40 8.84
CA VAL A 315 19.40 -1.26 7.73
C VAL A 315 20.55 -2.13 7.23
N THR A 316 21.80 -1.61 7.19
CA THR A 316 22.99 -2.42 6.84
C THR A 316 23.18 -3.58 7.84
N VAL A 317 23.11 -3.30 9.14
CA VAL A 317 23.22 -4.32 10.20
C VAL A 317 22.13 -5.39 10.08
N MET A 318 20.88 -4.97 9.81
CA MET A 318 19.75 -5.89 9.59
C MET A 318 19.95 -6.74 8.33
N SER A 319 20.42 -6.17 7.24
CA SER A 319 20.65 -6.90 6.00
C SER A 319 21.77 -7.94 6.14
N LEU A 320 22.84 -7.61 6.87
CA LEU A 320 23.92 -8.55 7.16
C LEU A 320 23.48 -9.70 8.07
N GLN A 321 22.58 -9.45 9.02
CA GLN A 321 21.95 -10.51 9.81
C GLN A 321 21.10 -11.42 8.94
N ALA A 322 20.23 -10.84 8.10
CA ALA A 322 19.40 -11.59 7.17
C ALA A 322 20.24 -12.41 6.18
N ALA A 323 21.34 -11.83 5.70
CA ALA A 323 22.29 -12.48 4.81
C ALA A 323 22.98 -13.69 5.46
N ALA A 324 23.36 -13.58 6.72
CA ALA A 324 23.95 -14.71 7.46
C ALA A 324 22.95 -15.85 7.59
N GLU A 325 21.70 -15.56 7.94
CA GLU A 325 20.62 -16.56 8.02
C GLU A 325 20.36 -17.24 6.67
N ILE A 326 20.33 -16.46 5.57
CA ILE A 326 20.20 -17.00 4.21
C ILE A 326 21.41 -17.89 3.86
N ALA A 327 22.64 -17.47 4.17
CA ALA A 327 23.85 -18.23 3.86
C ALA A 327 23.88 -19.57 4.61
N GLU A 328 23.48 -19.61 5.89
CA GLU A 328 23.35 -20.86 6.65
C GLU A 328 22.37 -21.83 5.98
N VAL A 329 21.20 -21.34 5.57
CA VAL A 329 20.17 -22.16 4.90
C VAL A 329 20.66 -22.66 3.53
N LEU A 330 21.46 -21.88 2.82
CA LEU A 330 22.05 -22.25 1.54
C LEU A 330 23.26 -23.21 1.68
N GLY A 331 23.68 -23.53 2.89
CA GLY A 331 24.82 -24.40 3.17
C GLY A 331 26.17 -23.72 2.97
N GLU A 332 26.25 -22.41 3.19
CA GLU A 332 27.43 -21.56 3.03
C GLU A 332 27.90 -20.97 4.39
N PRO A 333 28.32 -21.80 5.36
CA PRO A 333 28.64 -21.32 6.71
C PRO A 333 29.81 -20.32 6.77
N GLU A 334 30.78 -20.42 5.85
CA GLU A 334 31.87 -19.45 5.77
C GLU A 334 31.39 -18.06 5.33
N LEU A 335 30.40 -17.99 4.43
CA LEU A 335 29.76 -16.74 4.07
C LEU A 335 28.94 -16.19 5.24
N ALA A 336 28.19 -17.03 5.93
CA ALA A 336 27.43 -16.63 7.11
C ALA A 336 28.35 -16.01 8.17
N LYS A 337 29.49 -16.64 8.46
CA LYS A 337 30.51 -16.11 9.37
C LYS A 337 31.04 -14.76 8.91
N LYS A 338 31.40 -14.63 7.62
CA LYS A 338 31.88 -13.36 7.03
C LYS A 338 30.86 -12.23 7.19
N TYR A 339 29.56 -12.51 6.97
CA TYR A 339 28.50 -11.50 7.14
C TYR A 339 28.32 -11.10 8.60
N LEU A 340 28.39 -12.04 9.55
CA LEU A 340 28.33 -11.73 10.98
C LEU A 340 29.55 -10.93 11.47
N GLU A 341 30.75 -11.21 10.97
CA GLU A 341 31.96 -10.42 11.27
C GLU A 341 31.81 -8.98 10.74
N SER A 342 31.32 -8.82 9.51
CA SER A 342 31.02 -7.51 8.91
C SER A 342 29.93 -6.77 9.69
N LYS A 343 28.86 -7.48 10.08
CA LYS A 343 27.82 -6.94 10.97
C LYS A 343 28.41 -6.40 12.26
N ALA A 344 29.25 -7.18 12.95
CA ALA A 344 29.86 -6.79 14.21
C ALA A 344 30.73 -5.53 14.04
N LYS A 345 31.54 -5.47 12.96
CA LYS A 345 32.36 -4.28 12.64
C LYS A 345 31.48 -3.04 12.43
N ILE A 346 30.40 -3.16 11.63
CA ILE A 346 29.54 -2.01 11.30
C ILE A 346 28.70 -1.58 12.50
N ALA A 347 28.28 -2.52 13.34
CA ALA A 347 27.55 -2.22 14.57
C ALA A 347 28.41 -1.55 15.66
N ASP A 348 29.73 -1.74 15.63
CA ASP A 348 30.67 -1.10 16.57
C ASP A 348 30.93 0.35 16.18
N HIS A 349 29.87 1.16 16.16
CA HIS A 349 29.91 2.59 15.84
C HIS A 349 28.74 3.31 16.52
N HIS A 350 29.00 4.50 17.00
CA HIS A 350 27.97 5.30 17.65
C HIS A 350 26.94 5.86 16.66
N VAL A 351 25.68 5.88 17.07
CA VAL A 351 24.54 6.34 16.23
C VAL A 351 23.97 7.67 16.73
N ASP A 352 24.80 8.71 16.66
CA ASP A 352 24.42 10.05 17.08
C ASP A 352 23.21 10.58 16.30
N GLY A 353 22.27 11.26 17.00
CA GLY A 353 21.08 11.85 16.41
C GLY A 353 19.96 10.87 16.08
N ALA A 354 20.14 9.56 16.27
CA ALA A 354 19.10 8.56 16.04
C ALA A 354 17.82 8.79 16.87
N GLU A 355 17.93 9.49 18.00
CA GLU A 355 16.83 9.77 18.94
C GLU A 355 15.91 10.92 18.49
N GLU A 356 16.29 11.67 17.48
CA GLU A 356 15.57 12.87 17.05
C GLU A 356 14.38 12.57 16.12
N ILE A 357 14.38 11.39 15.49
CA ILE A 357 13.38 10.97 14.50
C ILE A 357 12.89 9.57 14.87
N LYS A 358 11.60 9.42 15.18
CA LYS A 358 10.98 8.14 15.63
C LYS A 358 11.27 6.97 14.70
N GLN A 359 11.26 7.20 13.39
CA GLN A 359 11.53 6.19 12.36
C GLN A 359 12.97 5.68 12.44
N ILE A 360 13.93 6.58 12.65
CA ILE A 360 15.35 6.23 12.80
C ILE A 360 15.58 5.55 14.15
N THR A 361 14.98 6.08 15.22
CA THR A 361 14.96 5.43 16.54
C THR A 361 14.50 3.97 16.43
N ALA A 362 13.39 3.74 15.72
CA ALA A 362 12.80 2.42 15.56
C ALA A 362 13.73 1.43 14.86
N ILE A 363 14.28 1.82 13.71
CA ILE A 363 15.13 0.91 12.94
C ILE A 363 16.47 0.64 13.67
N CYS A 364 17.01 1.64 14.41
CA CYS A 364 18.17 1.45 15.27
C CYS A 364 17.91 0.47 16.42
N ALA A 365 16.71 0.51 17.02
CA ALA A 365 16.35 -0.46 18.06
C ALA A 365 16.17 -1.88 17.50
N LEU A 366 15.49 -2.02 16.36
CA LEU A 366 15.28 -3.32 15.71
C LEU A 366 16.58 -3.95 15.22
N SER A 367 17.57 -3.16 14.84
CA SER A 367 18.91 -3.64 14.47
C SER A 367 19.81 -3.97 15.66
N GLY A 368 19.42 -3.59 16.88
CA GLY A 368 20.21 -3.74 18.10
C GLY A 368 21.26 -2.63 18.33
N LEU A 369 21.21 -1.54 17.54
CA LEU A 369 22.11 -0.38 17.73
C LEU A 369 21.61 0.57 18.83
N MET A 370 20.39 0.40 19.30
CA MET A 370 19.79 1.19 20.37
C MET A 370 19.04 0.26 21.34
N ASP A 371 19.02 0.62 22.61
CA ASP A 371 18.25 -0.08 23.64
C ASP A 371 16.74 0.00 23.34
N MET A 372 16.05 -1.13 23.45
CA MET A 372 14.64 -1.29 23.07
C MET A 372 13.70 -0.45 23.96
N GLU A 373 13.94 -0.40 25.26
CA GLU A 373 13.10 0.37 26.19
C GLU A 373 13.28 1.87 25.99
N LYS A 374 14.53 2.32 25.80
CA LYS A 374 14.84 3.71 25.47
C LYS A 374 14.16 4.13 24.17
N ALA A 375 14.21 3.30 23.15
CA ALA A 375 13.55 3.56 21.86
C ALA A 375 12.01 3.64 22.03
N ALA A 376 11.43 2.74 22.79
CA ALA A 376 10.00 2.75 23.07
C ALA A 376 9.56 4.03 23.82
N ASP A 377 10.34 4.53 24.78
CA ASP A 377 10.08 5.81 25.45
C ASP A 377 10.04 6.99 24.47
N ILE A 378 10.95 7.00 23.50
CA ILE A 378 11.00 8.06 22.47
C ILE A 378 9.81 7.94 21.51
N ILE A 379 9.48 6.73 21.08
CA ILE A 379 8.44 6.48 20.08
C ILE A 379 7.05 6.78 20.64
N GLU A 380 6.75 6.39 21.88
CA GLU A 380 5.43 6.64 22.48
C GLU A 380 5.18 8.12 22.81
N LYS A 381 6.25 8.90 22.96
CA LYS A 381 6.15 10.32 23.28
C LYS A 381 5.35 11.05 22.20
N ASP A 382 4.37 11.85 22.62
CA ASP A 382 3.46 12.61 21.78
C ASP A 382 2.58 11.74 20.83
N GLY A 383 2.41 10.45 21.14
CA GLY A 383 1.53 9.52 20.42
C GLY A 383 1.88 9.40 18.93
N ALA A 384 0.89 9.54 18.07
CA ALA A 384 1.03 9.40 16.61
C ALA A 384 1.73 10.59 15.92
N LYS A 385 2.04 11.68 16.64
CA LYS A 385 2.75 12.81 16.07
C LYS A 385 4.15 12.43 15.61
N GLY A 386 4.50 12.82 14.38
CA GLY A 386 5.79 12.54 13.76
C GLY A 386 5.95 11.11 13.23
N PHE A 387 4.85 10.33 13.17
CA PHE A 387 4.84 9.04 12.45
C PHE A 387 4.86 9.26 10.94
N SER A 388 5.30 8.24 10.21
CA SER A 388 5.16 8.10 8.75
C SER A 388 4.40 6.83 8.41
N THR A 389 3.82 6.77 7.23
CA THR A 389 3.07 5.60 6.76
C THR A 389 3.97 4.40 6.45
N PHE A 390 5.22 4.65 6.07
CA PHE A 390 6.24 3.63 5.80
C PHE A 390 6.88 3.09 7.09
N MET A 391 7.79 3.85 7.66
CA MET A 391 8.59 3.41 8.83
C MET A 391 7.80 3.41 10.13
N GLY A 392 6.58 3.95 10.16
CA GLY A 392 5.66 3.81 11.28
C GLY A 392 5.36 2.36 11.62
N TYR A 393 5.40 1.44 10.64
CA TYR A 393 5.32 0.00 10.85
C TYR A 393 6.38 -0.52 11.82
N TYR A 394 7.63 -0.15 11.58
CA TYR A 394 8.75 -0.57 12.43
C TYR A 394 8.70 0.09 13.81
N ALA A 395 8.15 1.31 13.89
CA ALA A 395 7.97 2.00 15.16
C ALA A 395 6.93 1.32 16.07
N ILE A 396 5.79 0.88 15.52
CA ILE A 396 4.81 0.09 16.32
C ILE A 396 5.37 -1.30 16.69
N MET A 397 6.24 -1.91 15.88
CA MET A 397 6.93 -3.16 16.23
C MET A 397 7.83 -2.98 17.46
N VAL A 398 8.55 -1.86 17.58
CA VAL A 398 9.36 -1.55 18.78
C VAL A 398 8.49 -1.49 20.03
N LEU A 399 7.35 -0.79 19.96
CA LEU A 399 6.41 -0.72 21.08
C LEU A 399 5.90 -2.11 21.50
N ALA A 400 5.52 -2.94 20.51
CA ALA A 400 5.06 -4.30 20.80
C ALA A 400 6.16 -5.16 21.44
N LYS A 401 7.40 -5.09 20.93
CA LYS A 401 8.56 -5.82 21.46
C LYS A 401 8.97 -5.35 22.86
N ALA A 402 8.77 -4.07 23.19
CA ALA A 402 8.95 -3.51 24.52
C ALA A 402 7.75 -3.78 25.47
N GLY A 403 6.78 -4.60 25.06
CA GLY A 403 5.60 -4.92 25.89
C GLY A 403 4.56 -3.81 25.99
N ARG A 404 4.63 -2.77 25.14
CA ARG A 404 3.73 -1.60 25.12
C ARG A 404 2.68 -1.70 24.02
N MET A 405 2.01 -2.86 23.94
CA MET A 405 1.02 -3.13 22.89
C MET A 405 -0.16 -2.15 22.92
N ASP A 406 -0.61 -1.72 24.10
CA ASP A 406 -1.65 -0.72 24.25
C ASP A 406 -1.29 0.58 23.54
N LYS A 407 -0.03 1.03 23.64
CA LYS A 407 0.47 2.24 22.97
C LYS A 407 0.55 2.05 21.46
N ALA A 408 1.00 0.88 21.00
CA ALA A 408 1.02 0.55 19.58
C ALA A 408 -0.40 0.61 18.99
N LEU A 409 -1.39 -0.01 19.63
CA LEU A 409 -2.77 0.01 19.19
C LEU A 409 -3.38 1.42 19.23
N ASP A 410 -3.07 2.23 20.25
CA ASP A 410 -3.53 3.61 20.32
C ASP A 410 -2.98 4.48 19.19
N ILE A 411 -1.71 4.26 18.78
CA ILE A 411 -1.11 4.94 17.63
C ILE A 411 -1.77 4.49 16.33
N ILE A 412 -2.03 3.18 16.16
CA ILE A 412 -2.74 2.66 14.99
C ILE A 412 -4.13 3.31 14.86
N ARG A 413 -4.90 3.37 15.94
CA ARG A 413 -6.22 4.02 15.97
C ARG A 413 -6.16 5.50 15.59
N GLN A 414 -5.14 6.22 16.06
CA GLN A 414 -4.97 7.65 15.79
C GLN A 414 -4.47 7.90 14.37
N PHE A 415 -3.40 7.24 13.96
CA PHE A 415 -2.71 7.54 12.71
C PHE A 415 -3.45 6.98 11.50
N TRP A 416 -3.58 5.66 11.39
CA TRP A 416 -4.32 5.04 10.28
C TRP A 416 -5.82 5.31 10.36
N GLY A 417 -6.37 5.30 11.57
CA GLY A 417 -7.75 5.71 11.78
C GLY A 417 -8.02 7.17 11.43
N GLY A 418 -7.06 8.07 11.61
CA GLY A 418 -7.17 9.47 11.16
C GLY A 418 -7.38 9.61 9.65
N MET A 419 -6.75 8.75 8.85
CA MET A 419 -7.02 8.69 7.40
C MET A 419 -8.46 8.22 7.12
N LEU A 420 -8.96 7.20 7.86
CA LEU A 420 -10.36 6.74 7.73
C LEU A 420 -11.37 7.86 8.07
N ASP A 421 -11.10 8.67 9.09
CA ASP A 421 -11.95 9.82 9.46
C ASP A 421 -12.02 10.87 8.34
N MET A 422 -10.99 10.94 7.50
CA MET A 422 -10.95 11.80 6.31
C MET A 422 -11.51 11.13 5.06
N GLY A 423 -12.12 9.95 5.20
CA GLY A 423 -12.80 9.24 4.12
C GLY A 423 -11.92 8.28 3.32
N ALA A 424 -10.73 7.94 3.81
CA ALA A 424 -9.85 6.95 3.18
C ALA A 424 -10.53 5.58 3.06
N THR A 425 -10.33 4.93 1.91
CA THR A 425 -10.72 3.55 1.64
C THR A 425 -9.52 2.70 1.21
N SER A 426 -8.36 3.34 1.16
CA SER A 426 -7.01 2.81 1.06
C SER A 426 -6.09 3.71 1.87
N PHE A 427 -4.90 3.24 2.26
CA PHE A 427 -3.97 4.04 3.04
C PHE A 427 -3.01 4.81 2.14
N TRP A 428 -2.69 6.03 2.60
CA TRP A 428 -2.03 7.07 1.85
C TRP A 428 -0.50 6.96 1.89
N GLU A 429 0.16 7.48 0.87
CA GLU A 429 1.61 7.50 0.73
C GLU A 429 2.30 8.29 1.85
N ASP A 430 1.74 9.43 2.24
CA ASP A 430 2.18 10.24 3.37
C ASP A 430 0.97 10.72 4.16
N PHE A 431 1.14 10.94 5.46
CA PHE A 431 0.11 11.48 6.34
C PHE A 431 0.76 12.09 7.58
N ASP A 432 0.18 13.19 8.04
CA ASP A 432 0.53 13.81 9.32
C ASP A 432 -0.75 14.05 10.11
N ILE A 433 -0.83 13.53 11.32
CA ILE A 433 -2.00 13.69 12.18
C ILE A 433 -2.35 15.16 12.46
N GLU A 434 -1.39 16.06 12.35
CA GLU A 434 -1.58 17.50 12.51
C GLU A 434 -2.45 18.10 11.38
N TRP A 435 -2.56 17.45 10.21
CA TRP A 435 -3.42 17.90 9.11
C TRP A 435 -4.91 17.84 9.48
N LEU A 436 -5.30 16.95 10.40
CA LEU A 436 -6.70 16.78 10.81
C LEU A 436 -7.32 18.01 11.50
N LYS A 437 -6.51 18.96 11.98
CA LYS A 437 -6.99 20.08 12.82
C LYS A 437 -8.06 20.92 12.17
N ASN A 438 -7.99 21.14 10.84
CA ASN A 438 -8.95 21.96 10.12
C ASN A 438 -9.39 21.34 8.79
N ALA A 439 -8.92 20.14 8.45
CA ALA A 439 -9.17 19.52 7.16
C ALA A 439 -10.65 19.11 6.95
N ALA A 440 -11.07 19.14 5.69
CA ALA A 440 -12.29 18.51 5.22
C ALA A 440 -11.97 17.15 4.58
N PRO A 441 -12.88 16.15 4.66
CA PRO A 441 -12.70 14.84 4.06
C PRO A 441 -12.54 14.89 2.54
N ILE A 442 -11.90 13.86 1.98
CA ILE A 442 -11.70 13.71 0.52
C ILE A 442 -13.01 13.48 -0.24
N THR A 443 -14.10 13.20 0.46
CA THR A 443 -15.38 12.74 -0.12
C THR A 443 -16.28 13.84 -0.62
N ASP A 444 -16.03 15.09 -0.28
CA ASP A 444 -16.93 16.18 -0.58
C ASP A 444 -16.17 17.42 -1.06
N VAL A 445 -16.91 18.38 -1.63
CA VAL A 445 -16.36 19.70 -1.94
C VAL A 445 -15.99 20.40 -0.63
N VAL A 446 -14.76 20.87 -0.56
CA VAL A 446 -14.25 21.52 0.66
C VAL A 446 -15.07 22.75 1.02
N PRO A 447 -15.66 22.83 2.22
CA PRO A 447 -16.40 24.00 2.69
C PRO A 447 -15.50 25.22 2.86
N GLU A 448 -16.07 26.42 2.74
CA GLU A 448 -15.35 27.66 3.01
C GLU A 448 -14.74 27.67 4.42
N GLY A 449 -13.48 28.05 4.54
CA GLY A 449 -12.73 28.10 5.80
C GLY A 449 -12.16 26.77 6.28
N LYS A 450 -12.31 25.69 5.52
CA LYS A 450 -11.66 24.40 5.73
C LYS A 450 -10.51 24.18 4.76
N ASP A 451 -9.55 23.38 5.18
CA ASP A 451 -8.42 22.95 4.36
C ASP A 451 -8.80 21.68 3.58
N ASP A 452 -8.33 21.57 2.35
CA ASP A 452 -8.43 20.37 1.54
C ASP A 452 -7.35 19.39 1.99
N ILE A 453 -7.75 18.28 2.64
CA ILE A 453 -6.79 17.29 3.17
C ILE A 453 -5.85 16.75 2.07
N HIS A 454 -6.30 16.66 0.84
CA HIS A 454 -5.51 16.20 -0.30
C HIS A 454 -4.78 17.34 -1.01
N GLY A 455 -5.47 18.46 -1.24
CA GLY A 455 -4.99 19.54 -2.09
C GLY A 455 -4.19 20.63 -1.39
N ASP A 456 -4.15 20.70 -0.06
CA ASP A 456 -3.44 21.75 0.68
C ASP A 456 -2.25 21.22 1.50
N PHE A 457 -2.13 19.91 1.63
CA PHE A 457 -1.10 19.26 2.41
C PHE A 457 -0.14 18.42 1.55
N GLY A 458 0.68 17.64 2.22
CA GLY A 458 1.73 16.83 1.65
C GLY A 458 3.12 17.42 1.89
N LYS A 459 4.13 16.56 1.84
CA LYS A 459 5.53 16.91 2.08
C LYS A 459 6.42 16.31 0.98
N TYR A 460 7.62 16.82 0.90
CA TYR A 460 8.66 16.29 0.00
C TYR A 460 8.24 16.41 -1.47
N CYS A 461 8.27 15.31 -2.23
CA CYS A 461 7.77 15.26 -3.61
C CYS A 461 6.25 14.98 -3.69
N TYR A 462 5.60 14.71 -2.57
CA TYR A 462 4.19 14.30 -2.45
C TYR A 462 3.29 15.47 -2.01
N THR A 463 3.43 16.60 -2.66
CA THR A 463 2.67 17.80 -2.30
C THR A 463 1.37 17.90 -3.07
N GLN A 464 0.28 18.23 -2.35
CA GLN A 464 -1.02 18.51 -2.93
C GLN A 464 -1.54 17.30 -3.74
N PHE A 465 -2.22 17.51 -4.89
CA PHE A 465 -2.79 16.42 -5.69
C PHE A 465 -1.76 15.49 -6.35
N ARG A 466 -0.46 15.76 -6.21
CA ARG A 466 0.58 14.80 -6.57
C ARG A 466 0.68 13.66 -5.55
N HIS A 467 0.25 13.87 -4.32
CA HIS A 467 0.21 12.88 -3.27
C HIS A 467 -0.74 11.74 -3.66
N SER A 468 -0.32 10.48 -3.49
CA SER A 468 -1.16 9.30 -3.73
C SER A 468 -1.93 8.89 -2.47
N LEU A 469 -3.24 8.62 -2.63
CA LEU A 469 -4.10 8.17 -1.54
C LEU A 469 -4.23 6.63 -1.49
N CYS A 470 -3.44 5.91 -2.29
CA CYS A 470 -3.29 4.47 -2.20
C CYS A 470 -1.82 4.09 -2.44
N HIS A 471 -1.15 3.65 -1.37
CA HIS A 471 0.25 3.28 -1.43
C HIS A 471 0.52 2.00 -0.61
N GLY A 472 1.20 1.02 -1.22
CA GLY A 472 1.34 -0.32 -0.67
C GLY A 472 2.02 -0.36 0.70
N TRP A 473 3.10 0.41 0.88
CA TRP A 473 3.82 0.44 2.16
C TRP A 473 2.94 0.85 3.37
N ALA A 474 1.84 1.60 3.13
CA ALA A 474 0.97 2.08 4.19
C ALA A 474 -0.03 1.03 4.71
N GLY A 475 -0.19 -0.11 4.00
CA GLY A 475 -1.08 -1.22 4.38
C GLY A 475 -0.55 -2.10 5.54
N ASN A 476 0.59 -1.77 6.10
CA ASN A 476 1.33 -2.55 7.07
C ASN A 476 0.67 -2.80 8.45
N PRO A 477 -0.32 -2.03 8.97
CA PRO A 477 -1.01 -2.40 10.20
C PRO A 477 -1.70 -3.76 10.14
N THR A 478 -2.08 -4.20 8.94
CA THR A 478 -2.65 -5.53 8.68
C THR A 478 -1.68 -6.64 9.10
N ALA A 479 -0.44 -6.59 8.60
CA ALA A 479 0.61 -7.52 9.00
C ALA A 479 0.90 -7.43 10.50
N PHE A 480 1.01 -6.21 11.04
CA PHE A 480 1.28 -6.01 12.45
C PHE A 480 0.22 -6.67 13.34
N MET A 481 -1.06 -6.44 13.08
CA MET A 481 -2.13 -7.02 13.89
C MET A 481 -2.18 -8.56 13.75
N SER A 482 -1.98 -9.08 12.55
CA SER A 482 -1.93 -10.53 12.32
C SER A 482 -0.75 -11.22 13.00
N GLN A 483 0.40 -10.54 13.11
CA GLN A 483 1.60 -11.11 13.75
C GLN A 483 1.62 -10.84 15.26
N TYR A 484 1.48 -9.57 15.68
CA TYR A 484 1.73 -9.18 17.06
C TYR A 484 0.51 -9.28 17.97
N VAL A 485 -0.69 -8.97 17.47
CA VAL A 485 -1.91 -9.11 18.27
C VAL A 485 -2.33 -10.57 18.34
N LEU A 486 -2.39 -11.26 17.19
CA LEU A 486 -2.67 -12.72 17.16
C LEU A 486 -1.47 -13.54 17.64
N GLY A 487 -0.28 -12.97 17.67
CA GLY A 487 0.93 -13.60 18.20
C GLY A 487 1.45 -14.76 17.37
N ILE A 488 1.29 -14.74 16.03
CA ILE A 488 1.66 -15.85 15.16
C ILE A 488 3.03 -15.57 14.52
N PHE A 489 4.08 -16.26 14.98
CA PHE A 489 5.45 -16.06 14.50
C PHE A 489 6.06 -17.35 13.99
N PRO A 490 6.53 -17.43 12.72
CA PRO A 490 7.29 -18.59 12.26
C PRO A 490 8.65 -18.65 12.97
N VAL A 491 8.97 -19.79 13.57
CA VAL A 491 10.28 -20.09 14.17
C VAL A 491 11.16 -20.87 13.20
N GLU A 492 10.54 -21.73 12.41
CA GLU A 492 11.19 -22.42 11.30
C GLU A 492 10.52 -22.05 9.99
N ALA A 493 11.33 -21.97 8.93
CA ALA A 493 10.88 -21.57 7.60
C ALA A 493 9.71 -22.44 7.10
N GLY A 494 8.74 -21.78 6.44
CA GLY A 494 7.53 -22.39 5.95
C GLY A 494 6.57 -22.78 7.06
N PHE A 495 6.64 -22.16 8.24
CA PHE A 495 5.78 -22.43 9.39
C PHE A 495 5.83 -23.88 9.90
N LYS A 496 6.94 -24.61 9.69
CA LYS A 496 7.10 -25.95 10.28
C LYS A 496 7.03 -25.91 11.79
N LYS A 497 7.52 -24.82 12.37
CA LYS A 497 7.46 -24.53 13.80
C LYS A 497 7.03 -23.09 14.03
N VAL A 498 6.05 -22.88 14.89
CA VAL A 498 5.39 -21.60 15.12
C VAL A 498 5.30 -21.30 16.61
N GLU A 499 5.71 -20.11 17.00
CA GLU A 499 5.43 -19.58 18.34
C GLU A 499 4.07 -18.87 18.31
N ILE A 500 3.19 -19.18 19.28
CA ILE A 500 1.94 -18.47 19.51
C ILE A 500 2.06 -17.66 20.79
N LYS A 501 2.32 -16.37 20.63
CA LYS A 501 2.55 -15.42 21.73
C LYS A 501 1.70 -14.17 21.56
N PRO A 502 0.38 -14.23 21.87
CA PRO A 502 -0.54 -13.11 21.69
C PRO A 502 -0.21 -11.94 22.61
N SER A 503 -0.40 -10.73 22.10
CA SER A 503 -0.32 -9.51 22.88
C SER A 503 -1.56 -8.65 22.59
N LEU A 504 -2.54 -8.68 23.51
CA LEU A 504 -3.84 -8.03 23.31
C LEU A 504 -3.83 -6.54 23.69
N GLY A 505 -2.81 -6.05 24.42
CA GLY A 505 -2.82 -4.69 24.96
C GLY A 505 -4.09 -4.42 25.75
N ASN A 506 -4.90 -3.45 25.31
CA ASN A 506 -6.17 -3.08 25.93
C ASN A 506 -7.42 -3.79 25.33
N LEU A 507 -7.23 -4.77 24.43
CA LEU A 507 -8.32 -5.55 23.84
C LEU A 507 -8.80 -6.66 24.82
N LYS A 508 -10.09 -6.99 24.74
CA LYS A 508 -10.72 -8.08 25.52
C LYS A 508 -10.65 -9.41 24.79
N TYR A 509 -10.69 -9.37 23.47
CA TYR A 509 -10.47 -10.54 22.62
C TYR A 509 -9.84 -10.15 21.28
N ALA A 510 -9.19 -11.11 20.66
CA ALA A 510 -8.83 -11.10 19.26
C ALA A 510 -8.86 -12.52 18.71
N LYS A 511 -9.30 -12.67 17.47
CA LYS A 511 -9.27 -13.94 16.74
C LYS A 511 -8.88 -13.69 15.29
N GLY A 512 -8.36 -14.70 14.65
CA GLY A 512 -8.01 -14.59 13.25
C GLY A 512 -7.41 -15.85 12.68
N LYS A 513 -7.03 -15.74 11.41
CA LYS A 513 -6.36 -16.79 10.64
C LYS A 513 -5.09 -16.26 10.02
N PHE A 514 -4.09 -17.09 9.96
CA PHE A 514 -2.85 -16.82 9.24
C PHE A 514 -2.60 -17.97 8.25
N PRO A 515 -2.48 -17.69 6.94
CA PRO A 515 -2.24 -18.71 5.93
C PRO A 515 -0.79 -19.21 5.99
N THR A 516 -0.61 -20.51 5.80
CA THR A 516 0.70 -21.16 5.73
C THR A 516 0.76 -22.12 4.55
N PRO A 517 1.93 -22.63 4.17
CA PRO A 517 2.02 -23.66 3.12
C PRO A 517 1.27 -24.96 3.43
N TYR A 518 0.90 -25.20 4.69
CA TYR A 518 0.20 -26.41 5.12
C TYR A 518 -1.30 -26.20 5.34
N GLY A 519 -1.77 -24.96 5.24
CA GLY A 519 -3.14 -24.56 5.57
C GLY A 519 -3.17 -23.40 6.56
N GLU A 520 -4.31 -23.10 7.11
CA GLU A 520 -4.51 -21.92 7.98
C GLU A 520 -4.24 -22.26 9.45
N ILE A 521 -3.50 -21.40 10.16
CA ILE A 521 -3.45 -21.38 11.62
C ILE A 521 -4.58 -20.48 12.09
N CYS A 522 -5.51 -21.02 12.88
CA CYS A 522 -6.61 -20.26 13.47
C CYS A 522 -6.36 -20.07 14.96
N VAL A 523 -6.48 -18.84 15.44
CA VAL A 523 -6.34 -18.52 16.87
C VAL A 523 -7.55 -17.73 17.38
N GLU A 524 -7.90 -17.97 18.64
CA GLU A 524 -8.87 -17.16 19.38
C GLU A 524 -8.30 -16.89 20.78
N HIS A 525 -8.15 -15.63 21.13
CA HIS A 525 -7.65 -15.14 22.39
C HIS A 525 -8.73 -14.36 23.14
N LYS A 526 -8.95 -14.68 24.43
CA LYS A 526 -9.91 -13.97 25.28
C LYS A 526 -9.26 -13.64 26.62
N VAL A 527 -9.53 -12.46 27.14
CA VAL A 527 -9.15 -12.11 28.51
C VAL A 527 -10.21 -12.66 29.46
N VAL A 528 -9.82 -13.63 30.30
CA VAL A 528 -10.68 -14.23 31.34
C VAL A 528 -9.95 -14.07 32.67
N ASP A 529 -10.58 -13.41 33.64
CA ASP A 529 -10.01 -13.13 34.96
C ASP A 529 -8.60 -12.51 34.90
N GLY A 530 -8.39 -11.58 33.95
CA GLY A 530 -7.12 -10.87 33.73
C GLY A 530 -6.02 -11.69 33.06
N LYS A 531 -6.33 -12.89 32.59
CA LYS A 531 -5.38 -13.76 31.86
C LYS A 531 -5.86 -14.02 30.44
N VAL A 532 -4.93 -14.06 29.50
CA VAL A 532 -5.23 -14.45 28.13
C VAL A 532 -5.41 -15.97 28.04
N VAL A 533 -6.59 -16.40 27.60
CA VAL A 533 -6.90 -17.79 27.27
C VAL A 533 -6.86 -17.91 25.74
N THR A 534 -6.13 -18.89 25.23
CA THR A 534 -5.89 -19.08 23.81
C THR A 534 -6.40 -20.44 23.34
N ASN A 535 -7.26 -20.43 22.31
CA ASN A 535 -7.60 -21.59 21.51
C ASN A 535 -6.84 -21.55 20.19
N ILE A 536 -6.25 -22.68 19.78
CA ILE A 536 -5.46 -22.80 18.56
C ILE A 536 -5.96 -24.01 17.78
N THR A 537 -6.15 -23.81 16.47
CA THR A 537 -6.33 -24.88 15.50
C THR A 537 -5.28 -24.67 14.40
N ALA A 538 -4.50 -25.71 14.10
CA ALA A 538 -3.45 -25.66 13.08
C ALA A 538 -3.40 -27.03 12.36
N PRO A 539 -2.83 -27.09 11.15
CA PRO A 539 -2.48 -28.35 10.48
C PRO A 539 -1.54 -29.22 11.32
N ASP A 540 -1.66 -30.54 11.18
CA ASP A 540 -0.86 -31.52 11.96
C ASP A 540 0.66 -31.42 11.65
N GLU A 541 1.01 -30.88 10.49
CA GLU A 541 2.40 -30.66 10.04
C GLU A 541 3.11 -29.53 10.77
N ILE A 542 2.38 -28.70 11.54
CA ILE A 542 2.91 -27.50 12.21
C ILE A 542 3.13 -27.80 13.70
N GLU A 543 4.37 -27.71 14.16
CA GLU A 543 4.70 -27.74 15.58
C GLU A 543 4.39 -26.40 16.24
N ILE A 544 3.47 -26.38 17.22
CA ILE A 544 3.12 -25.17 17.98
C ILE A 544 3.94 -25.09 19.27
N ILE A 545 4.63 -23.97 19.48
CA ILE A 545 5.26 -23.57 20.74
C ILE A 545 4.36 -22.50 21.40
N LYS A 546 4.16 -22.64 22.72
CA LYS A 546 3.38 -21.69 23.54
C LYS A 546 4.28 -20.98 24.52
#